data_4efd3c3fbecc6a300ad100fa13f96d42
#
_entry.id   4efd3c3fbecc6a300ad100fa13f96d42
#
_cell.length_a   1.000
_cell.length_b   1.000
_cell.length_c   1.000
_cell.angle_alpha   90.00
_cell.angle_beta   90.00
_cell.angle_gamma   90.00
#
_symmetry.space_group_name_H-M   'P 1'
#
loop_
_entity.id
_entity.type
_entity.pdbx_description
1 polymer ?
#
loop_
_entity_poly.entity_id
_entity_poly.type
_entity_poly.pdbx_seq_one_letter_code
_entity_poly.pdbx_strand_id
1 'polypeptide(L)'
;MSAPVLVGVDGSAEGLAAVAVAAREARMRGTGLRIVHAFFWPMMRVPLEPSSMGPPEGGLRNQAEQLVAEAVRHAGEAEPGVAAEGAVVTGDTLPVMAEESRGAALAVVGSRGLGAFAGLLLGSTAVHLAAHGHCPVLVVRGAGDPAREGPVVAGVDGSAAGDAAIEFAFAEAALRGTGILAVHAWSPWKAEVPPPQDPAAPYASGAGDLAANEERLLAEALAGRQERYPDVPVDRRVLRGGPREALIEASREAALVVVGARGRGGFTGMLLGSVSQALLHHADCPVAVVRSQTARS
;
A
#
# COMPACT_ATOMS: atom_id res chain seq x y z
N MET A 1 -23.23 -5.10 3.60
CA MET A 1 -22.27 -5.57 2.56
C MET A 1 -20.90 -5.04 2.97
N SER A 2 -19.85 -5.88 2.89
CA SER A 2 -18.47 -5.46 3.18
C SER A 2 -18.03 -4.42 2.14
N ALA A 3 -17.19 -3.47 2.54
CA ALA A 3 -16.65 -2.44 1.64
C ALA A 3 -15.86 -3.10 0.49
N PRO A 4 -16.00 -2.64 -0.76
CA PRO A 4 -15.32 -3.22 -1.92
C PRO A 4 -13.81 -2.95 -1.90
N VAL A 5 -13.07 -3.70 -2.71
CA VAL A 5 -11.71 -3.31 -3.11
C VAL A 5 -11.84 -2.28 -4.24
N LEU A 6 -11.09 -1.18 -4.14
CA LEU A 6 -11.01 -0.12 -5.14
C LEU A 6 -9.76 -0.32 -6.01
N VAL A 7 -9.87 -0.13 -7.33
CA VAL A 7 -8.71 -0.04 -8.21
C VAL A 7 -8.85 1.15 -9.17
N GLY A 8 -7.77 1.93 -9.30
CA GLY A 8 -7.67 3.00 -10.29
C GLY A 8 -7.03 2.51 -11.58
N VAL A 9 -7.64 2.85 -12.72
CA VAL A 9 -7.15 2.48 -14.05
C VAL A 9 -6.98 3.69 -14.96
N ASP A 10 -5.92 3.68 -15.78
CA ASP A 10 -5.63 4.73 -16.75
C ASP A 10 -5.38 4.18 -18.18
N GLY A 11 -5.53 2.87 -18.37
CA GLY A 11 -5.29 2.19 -19.64
C GLY A 11 -3.83 1.73 -19.82
N SER A 12 -2.96 1.92 -18.83
CA SER A 12 -1.60 1.38 -18.86
C SER A 12 -1.59 -0.12 -18.56
N ALA A 13 -0.51 -0.80 -18.98
CA ALA A 13 -0.31 -2.22 -18.66
C ALA A 13 -0.18 -2.45 -17.15
N GLU A 14 0.46 -1.52 -16.43
CA GLU A 14 0.56 -1.55 -14.97
C GLU A 14 -0.81 -1.34 -14.29
N GLY A 15 -1.69 -0.53 -14.88
CA GLY A 15 -3.08 -0.39 -14.44
C GLY A 15 -3.86 -1.70 -14.57
N LEU A 16 -3.72 -2.41 -15.69
CA LEU A 16 -4.35 -3.72 -15.89
C LEU A 16 -3.76 -4.80 -14.96
N ALA A 17 -2.44 -4.79 -14.72
CA ALA A 17 -1.84 -5.67 -13.72
C ALA A 17 -2.41 -5.39 -12.31
N ALA A 18 -2.63 -4.13 -11.96
CA ALA A 18 -3.28 -3.75 -10.71
C ALA A 18 -4.73 -4.25 -10.62
N VAL A 19 -5.47 -4.30 -11.73
CA VAL A 19 -6.83 -4.88 -11.79
C VAL A 19 -6.82 -6.36 -11.43
N ALA A 20 -5.89 -7.17 -11.97
CA ALA A 20 -5.79 -8.59 -11.65
C ALA A 20 -5.48 -8.81 -10.16
N VAL A 21 -4.55 -8.03 -9.59
CA VAL A 21 -4.25 -8.08 -8.16
C VAL A 21 -5.47 -7.67 -7.33
N ALA A 22 -6.17 -6.60 -7.71
CA ALA A 22 -7.36 -6.11 -7.01
C ALA A 22 -8.52 -7.13 -7.05
N ALA A 23 -8.69 -7.82 -8.16
CA ALA A 23 -9.69 -8.90 -8.29
C ALA A 23 -9.38 -10.04 -7.32
N ARG A 24 -8.11 -10.49 -7.24
CA ARG A 24 -7.69 -11.50 -6.26
C ARG A 24 -7.90 -11.01 -4.82
N GLU A 25 -7.57 -9.76 -4.52
CA GLU A 25 -7.82 -9.16 -3.21
C GLU A 25 -9.31 -9.15 -2.85
N ALA A 26 -10.17 -8.81 -3.79
CA ALA A 26 -11.63 -8.84 -3.62
C ALA A 26 -12.13 -10.26 -3.36
N ARG A 27 -11.64 -11.24 -4.12
CA ARG A 27 -11.97 -12.66 -3.92
C ARG A 27 -11.57 -13.16 -2.54
N MET A 28 -10.33 -12.90 -2.11
CA MET A 28 -9.84 -13.34 -0.80
C MET A 28 -10.66 -12.76 0.36
N ARG A 29 -11.14 -11.51 0.20
CA ARG A 29 -11.98 -10.82 1.19
C ARG A 29 -13.45 -11.16 1.10
N GLY A 30 -13.89 -11.86 0.05
CA GLY A 30 -15.31 -12.12 -0.22
C GLY A 30 -16.11 -10.81 -0.47
N THR A 31 -15.49 -9.82 -1.12
CA THR A 31 -16.11 -8.52 -1.42
C THR A 31 -16.19 -8.26 -2.93
N GLY A 32 -16.89 -7.19 -3.33
CA GLY A 32 -16.87 -6.71 -4.71
C GLY A 32 -15.60 -5.93 -5.05
N LEU A 33 -15.40 -5.71 -6.36
CA LEU A 33 -14.34 -4.90 -6.92
C LEU A 33 -14.95 -3.65 -7.58
N ARG A 34 -14.49 -2.47 -7.18
CA ARG A 34 -14.82 -1.18 -7.79
C ARG A 34 -13.66 -0.68 -8.64
N ILE A 35 -13.87 -0.57 -9.94
CA ILE A 35 -12.88 -0.14 -10.92
C ILE A 35 -13.20 1.29 -11.32
N VAL A 36 -12.27 2.22 -11.10
CA VAL A 36 -12.49 3.65 -11.34
C VAL A 36 -11.48 4.19 -12.34
N HIS A 37 -11.98 4.85 -13.36
CA HIS A 37 -11.23 5.74 -14.23
C HIS A 37 -11.64 7.18 -13.96
N ALA A 38 -10.68 8.01 -13.52
CA ALA A 38 -10.90 9.43 -13.34
C ALA A 38 -10.77 10.15 -14.70
N PHE A 39 -11.86 10.76 -15.14
CA PHE A 39 -11.93 11.45 -16.41
C PHE A 39 -11.91 12.95 -16.21
N PHE A 40 -10.80 13.59 -16.61
CA PHE A 40 -10.69 15.03 -16.62
C PHE A 40 -11.08 15.57 -18.00
N TRP A 41 -12.04 16.49 -18.01
CA TRP A 41 -12.43 17.17 -19.24
C TRP A 41 -11.33 18.19 -19.62
N PRO A 42 -10.69 18.06 -20.78
CA PRO A 42 -9.69 19.06 -21.20
C PRO A 42 -10.39 20.40 -21.41
N MET A 43 -10.21 21.32 -20.46
CA MET A 43 -10.71 22.70 -20.52
C MET A 43 -9.93 23.55 -21.53
N MET A 44 -9.39 22.97 -22.59
CA MET A 44 -8.87 23.73 -23.70
C MET A 44 -10.06 24.24 -24.52
N ARG A 45 -10.33 25.52 -24.44
CA ARG A 45 -11.18 26.25 -25.37
C ARG A 45 -10.50 26.25 -26.75
N VAL A 46 -10.46 25.09 -27.39
CA VAL A 46 -10.25 25.03 -28.83
C VAL A 46 -11.62 25.35 -29.43
N PRO A 47 -11.73 26.37 -30.30
CA PRO A 47 -12.95 26.54 -31.09
C PRO A 47 -13.05 25.31 -31.99
N LEU A 48 -13.89 24.36 -31.59
CA LEU A 48 -14.17 23.18 -32.38
C LEU A 48 -15.28 23.59 -33.32
N GLU A 49 -14.97 23.71 -34.62
CA GLU A 49 -15.99 23.76 -35.63
C GLU A 49 -16.88 22.52 -35.50
N PRO A 50 -18.20 22.65 -35.67
CA PRO A 50 -19.12 21.53 -35.57
C PRO A 50 -18.70 20.40 -36.52
N SER A 51 -18.18 19.31 -35.97
CA SER A 51 -17.87 18.13 -36.74
C SER A 51 -19.18 17.49 -37.18
N SER A 52 -19.31 17.15 -38.47
CA SER A 52 -20.44 16.40 -39.02
C SER A 52 -20.57 14.97 -38.47
N MET A 53 -19.67 14.54 -37.58
CA MET A 53 -19.60 13.19 -36.99
C MET A 53 -20.02 13.14 -35.51
N GLY A 54 -20.74 14.11 -34.99
CA GLY A 54 -21.22 14.15 -33.60
C GLY A 54 -20.41 15.06 -32.69
N PRO A 55 -20.88 15.31 -31.46
CA PRO A 55 -20.17 16.20 -30.53
C PRO A 55 -18.79 15.65 -30.18
N PRO A 56 -17.74 16.47 -30.18
CA PRO A 56 -16.38 16.07 -29.83
C PRO A 56 -16.31 15.42 -28.45
N GLU A 57 -17.28 15.72 -27.61
CA GLU A 57 -17.48 15.19 -26.24
C GLU A 57 -17.72 13.69 -26.21
N GLY A 58 -18.41 13.12 -27.21
CA GLY A 58 -18.72 11.68 -27.24
C GLY A 58 -17.49 10.79 -27.38
N GLY A 59 -16.47 11.23 -28.13
CA GLY A 59 -15.30 10.40 -28.44
C GLY A 59 -14.43 10.08 -27.22
N LEU A 60 -14.04 11.08 -26.43
CA LEU A 60 -13.16 10.90 -25.27
C LEU A 60 -13.88 10.17 -24.12
N ARG A 61 -15.14 10.48 -23.89
CA ARG A 61 -15.93 9.79 -22.87
C ARG A 61 -16.14 8.33 -23.24
N ASN A 62 -16.47 8.05 -24.51
CA ASN A 62 -16.62 6.68 -25.00
C ASN A 62 -15.32 5.89 -24.88
N GLN A 63 -14.15 6.51 -25.10
CA GLN A 63 -12.84 5.89 -24.86
C GLN A 63 -12.64 5.54 -23.38
N ALA A 64 -13.00 6.45 -22.46
CA ALA A 64 -12.95 6.19 -21.02
C ALA A 64 -13.89 5.04 -20.61
N GLU A 65 -15.10 4.99 -21.17
CA GLU A 65 -16.06 3.91 -20.92
C GLU A 65 -15.55 2.56 -21.47
N GLN A 66 -14.93 2.55 -22.65
CA GLN A 66 -14.30 1.35 -23.22
C GLN A 66 -13.14 0.86 -22.37
N LEU A 67 -12.28 1.76 -21.87
CA LEU A 67 -11.18 1.43 -20.98
C LEU A 67 -11.68 0.76 -19.69
N VAL A 68 -12.73 1.31 -19.10
CA VAL A 68 -13.34 0.73 -17.89
C VAL A 68 -13.97 -0.63 -18.20
N ALA A 69 -14.69 -0.76 -19.33
CA ALA A 69 -15.28 -2.04 -19.75
C ALA A 69 -14.21 -3.12 -19.99
N GLU A 70 -13.07 -2.76 -20.57
CA GLU A 70 -11.92 -3.66 -20.73
C GLU A 70 -11.34 -4.08 -19.37
N ALA A 71 -11.19 -3.15 -18.43
CA ALA A 71 -10.72 -3.46 -17.09
C ALA A 71 -11.68 -4.40 -16.32
N VAL A 72 -13.00 -4.20 -16.46
CA VAL A 72 -14.02 -5.10 -15.89
C VAL A 72 -13.92 -6.52 -16.48
N ARG A 73 -13.76 -6.61 -17.80
CA ARG A 73 -13.58 -7.91 -18.48
C ARG A 73 -12.30 -8.59 -17.97
N HIS A 74 -11.19 -7.85 -17.88
CA HIS A 74 -9.91 -8.37 -17.38
C HIS A 74 -10.01 -8.87 -15.94
N ALA A 75 -10.74 -8.16 -15.06
CA ALA A 75 -11.02 -8.62 -13.70
C ALA A 75 -11.78 -9.94 -13.69
N GLY A 76 -12.80 -10.09 -14.54
CA GLY A 76 -13.59 -11.32 -14.67
C GLY A 76 -12.81 -12.50 -15.23
N GLU A 77 -11.81 -12.24 -16.10
CA GLU A 77 -10.89 -13.26 -16.60
C GLU A 77 -9.89 -13.70 -15.53
N ALA A 78 -9.36 -12.74 -14.74
CA ALA A 78 -8.41 -13.02 -13.67
C ALA A 78 -9.05 -13.78 -12.50
N GLU A 79 -10.25 -13.38 -12.08
CA GLU A 79 -10.96 -13.99 -10.95
C GLU A 79 -12.45 -14.17 -11.26
N PRO A 80 -12.83 -15.29 -11.91
CA PRO A 80 -14.22 -15.57 -12.20
C PRO A 80 -15.07 -15.64 -10.93
N GLY A 81 -16.18 -14.91 -10.92
CA GLY A 81 -17.11 -14.86 -9.78
C GLY A 81 -16.95 -13.63 -8.86
N VAL A 82 -15.92 -12.82 -9.03
CA VAL A 82 -15.84 -11.52 -8.37
C VAL A 82 -16.80 -10.53 -9.04
N ALA A 83 -17.70 -9.92 -8.25
CA ALA A 83 -18.58 -8.87 -8.74
C ALA A 83 -17.76 -7.59 -8.99
N ALA A 84 -17.45 -7.30 -10.25
CA ALA A 84 -16.70 -6.13 -10.65
C ALA A 84 -17.64 -5.04 -11.21
N GLU A 85 -17.57 -3.83 -10.63
CA GLU A 85 -18.30 -2.65 -11.07
C GLU A 85 -17.32 -1.60 -11.58
N GLY A 86 -17.52 -1.14 -12.82
CA GLY A 86 -16.73 -0.10 -13.46
C GLY A 86 -17.41 1.25 -13.44
N ALA A 87 -16.65 2.33 -13.18
CA ALA A 87 -17.15 3.69 -13.20
C ALA A 87 -16.15 4.67 -13.84
N VAL A 88 -16.68 5.55 -14.69
CA VAL A 88 -15.96 6.74 -15.16
C VAL A 88 -16.42 7.92 -14.29
N VAL A 89 -15.51 8.44 -13.48
CA VAL A 89 -15.76 9.55 -12.53
C VAL A 89 -15.14 10.83 -13.06
N THR A 90 -15.95 11.87 -13.27
CA THR A 90 -15.46 13.17 -13.76
C THR A 90 -14.70 13.92 -12.65
N GLY A 91 -13.46 14.28 -12.91
CA GLY A 91 -12.62 15.05 -12.01
C GLY A 91 -11.13 14.71 -12.16
N ASP A 92 -10.30 15.42 -11.40
CA ASP A 92 -8.87 15.13 -11.32
C ASP A 92 -8.62 13.80 -10.63
N THR A 93 -7.66 13.02 -11.15
CA THR A 93 -7.36 11.66 -10.66
C THR A 93 -7.08 11.62 -9.16
N LEU A 94 -6.29 12.57 -8.64
CA LEU A 94 -5.85 12.53 -7.24
C LEU A 94 -7.00 12.71 -6.25
N PRO A 95 -7.82 13.77 -6.34
CA PRO A 95 -8.99 13.93 -5.44
C PRO A 95 -10.06 12.87 -5.66
N VAL A 96 -10.31 12.45 -6.91
CA VAL A 96 -11.29 11.38 -7.20
C VAL A 96 -10.89 10.09 -6.50
N MET A 97 -9.66 9.63 -6.67
CA MET A 97 -9.19 8.38 -6.06
C MET A 97 -9.14 8.47 -4.53
N ALA A 98 -8.77 9.62 -3.98
CA ALA A 98 -8.79 9.83 -2.53
C ALA A 98 -10.21 9.76 -1.97
N GLU A 99 -11.20 10.35 -2.65
CA GLU A 99 -12.60 10.32 -2.21
C GLU A 99 -13.20 8.90 -2.33
N GLU A 100 -12.99 8.21 -3.45
CA GLU A 100 -13.42 6.82 -3.66
C GLU A 100 -12.84 5.86 -2.60
N SER A 101 -11.62 6.14 -2.11
CA SER A 101 -10.99 5.33 -1.05
C SER A 101 -11.71 5.38 0.31
N ARG A 102 -12.64 6.34 0.54
CA ARG A 102 -13.43 6.40 1.78
C ARG A 102 -14.40 5.23 1.93
N GLY A 103 -14.90 4.74 0.79
CA GLY A 103 -15.85 3.63 0.76
C GLY A 103 -15.21 2.26 0.53
N ALA A 104 -13.87 2.17 0.48
CA ALA A 104 -13.15 0.97 0.14
C ALA A 104 -12.48 0.30 1.35
N ALA A 105 -12.41 -1.04 1.32
CA ALA A 105 -11.63 -1.81 2.30
C ALA A 105 -10.12 -1.76 2.00
N LEU A 106 -9.77 -1.63 0.72
CA LEU A 106 -8.40 -1.57 0.20
C LEU A 106 -8.43 -0.79 -1.11
N ALA A 107 -7.48 0.11 -1.33
CA ALA A 107 -7.26 0.73 -2.64
C ALA A 107 -6.01 0.13 -3.30
N VAL A 108 -6.15 -0.28 -4.56
CA VAL A 108 -5.07 -0.88 -5.35
C VAL A 108 -4.73 0.04 -6.51
N VAL A 109 -3.45 0.27 -6.74
CA VAL A 109 -2.96 1.07 -7.87
C VAL A 109 -1.67 0.48 -8.43
N GLY A 110 -1.43 0.69 -9.71
CA GLY A 110 -0.13 0.41 -10.31
C GLY A 110 0.94 1.38 -9.79
N SER A 111 2.18 0.95 -9.80
CA SER A 111 3.31 1.81 -9.41
C SER A 111 3.56 2.95 -10.41
N ARG A 112 3.11 2.81 -11.67
CA ARG A 112 3.23 3.80 -12.75
C ARG A 112 1.93 3.85 -13.54
N GLY A 113 1.77 4.88 -14.37
CA GLY A 113 0.65 5.06 -15.27
C GLY A 113 1.10 5.75 -16.56
N LEU A 114 0.14 6.07 -17.46
CA LEU A 114 0.41 6.72 -18.76
C LEU A 114 1.16 8.05 -18.66
N GLY A 115 1.03 8.78 -17.54
CA GLY A 115 1.71 10.05 -17.30
C GLY A 115 3.13 9.94 -16.77
N ALA A 116 3.67 8.73 -16.63
CA ALA A 116 5.03 8.56 -16.11
C ALA A 116 6.06 8.94 -17.19
N PHE A 117 6.78 10.06 -16.96
CA PHE A 117 7.97 10.38 -17.75
C PHE A 117 8.99 9.25 -17.64
N ALA A 118 9.67 8.95 -18.75
CA ALA A 118 10.77 8.00 -18.77
C ALA A 118 11.82 8.40 -17.72
N GLY A 119 12.01 7.53 -16.70
CA GLY A 119 12.91 7.81 -15.57
C GLY A 119 12.25 8.02 -14.22
N LEU A 120 10.92 8.25 -14.14
CA LEU A 120 10.21 8.24 -12.86
C LEU A 120 9.88 6.82 -12.43
N LEU A 121 10.34 6.45 -11.23
CA LEU A 121 10.14 5.11 -10.66
C LEU A 121 8.73 4.91 -10.07
N LEU A 122 7.98 5.99 -9.82
CA LEU A 122 6.70 5.94 -9.12
C LEU A 122 5.75 7.02 -9.65
N GLY A 123 4.48 6.65 -9.88
CA GLY A 123 3.42 7.53 -10.34
C GLY A 123 2.85 8.42 -9.22
N SER A 124 2.36 9.60 -9.59
CA SER A 124 1.77 10.57 -8.65
C SER A 124 0.54 10.02 -7.90
N THR A 125 -0.28 9.19 -8.55
CA THR A 125 -1.46 8.59 -7.94
C THR A 125 -1.10 7.65 -6.81
N ALA A 126 -0.07 6.79 -6.98
CA ALA A 126 0.40 5.89 -5.94
C ALA A 126 0.93 6.65 -4.72
N VAL A 127 1.76 7.67 -4.94
CA VAL A 127 2.27 8.53 -3.86
C VAL A 127 1.13 9.28 -3.16
N HIS A 128 0.21 9.85 -3.92
CA HIS A 128 -0.90 10.63 -3.37
C HIS A 128 -1.83 9.76 -2.53
N LEU A 129 -2.24 8.60 -3.03
CA LEU A 129 -3.09 7.68 -2.26
C LEU A 129 -2.40 7.15 -1.01
N ALA A 130 -1.13 6.73 -1.10
CA ALA A 130 -0.36 6.31 0.09
C ALA A 130 -0.29 7.42 1.15
N ALA A 131 -0.28 8.69 0.72
CA ALA A 131 -0.23 9.86 1.60
C ALA A 131 -1.61 10.33 2.11
N HIS A 132 -2.67 10.22 1.32
CA HIS A 132 -3.98 10.84 1.57
C HIS A 132 -5.16 9.85 1.53
N GLY A 133 -4.96 8.61 1.11
CA GLY A 133 -6.01 7.59 1.07
C GLY A 133 -6.66 7.37 2.44
N HIS A 134 -7.93 6.99 2.43
CA HIS A 134 -8.74 6.76 3.62
C HIS A 134 -8.84 5.28 4.02
N CYS A 135 -8.25 4.39 3.24
CA CYS A 135 -8.10 2.96 3.51
C CYS A 135 -6.62 2.55 3.30
N PRO A 136 -6.21 1.32 3.63
CA PRO A 136 -4.91 0.78 3.20
C PRO A 136 -4.73 0.89 1.69
N VAL A 137 -3.50 1.18 1.25
CA VAL A 137 -3.19 1.36 -0.17
C VAL A 137 -2.15 0.34 -0.59
N LEU A 138 -2.50 -0.54 -1.52
CA LEU A 138 -1.64 -1.53 -2.14
C LEU A 138 -1.10 -0.99 -3.46
N VAL A 139 0.21 -0.82 -3.54
CA VAL A 139 0.89 -0.40 -4.77
C VAL A 139 1.50 -1.63 -5.43
N VAL A 140 0.99 -1.97 -6.62
CA VAL A 140 1.45 -3.10 -7.42
C VAL A 140 2.69 -2.70 -8.19
N ARG A 141 3.74 -3.52 -8.12
CA ARG A 141 5.04 -3.27 -8.75
C ARG A 141 5.34 -4.33 -9.80
N GLY A 142 6.10 -3.94 -10.82
CA GLY A 142 6.48 -4.84 -11.91
C GLY A 142 5.28 -5.34 -12.72
N ALA A 143 5.36 -6.58 -13.19
CA ALA A 143 4.29 -7.22 -13.95
C ALA A 143 3.05 -7.57 -13.11
N GLY A 144 3.09 -7.32 -11.78
CA GLY A 144 1.96 -7.56 -10.89
C GLY A 144 1.52 -9.02 -10.87
N ASP A 145 2.41 -9.94 -10.47
CA ASP A 145 2.02 -11.34 -10.31
C ASP A 145 1.05 -11.49 -9.12
N PRO A 146 -0.24 -11.71 -9.37
CA PRO A 146 -1.22 -11.89 -8.31
C PRO A 146 -1.00 -13.19 -7.53
N ALA A 147 -0.30 -14.17 -8.11
CA ALA A 147 -0.01 -15.47 -7.50
C ALA A 147 1.32 -15.52 -6.75
N ARG A 148 2.02 -14.37 -6.60
CA ARG A 148 3.31 -14.35 -5.91
C ARG A 148 3.23 -14.97 -4.51
N GLU A 149 4.05 -15.98 -4.29
CA GLU A 149 4.16 -16.70 -3.02
C GLU A 149 5.20 -16.06 -2.10
N GLY A 150 5.16 -16.42 -0.83
CA GLY A 150 6.09 -15.96 0.19
C GLY A 150 5.39 -15.41 1.43
N PRO A 151 6.15 -15.02 2.45
CA PRO A 151 5.59 -14.41 3.67
C PRO A 151 5.07 -13.00 3.41
N VAL A 152 4.18 -12.52 4.29
CA VAL A 152 3.89 -11.10 4.44
C VAL A 152 4.97 -10.48 5.32
N VAL A 153 5.76 -9.57 4.78
CA VAL A 153 6.78 -8.84 5.53
C VAL A 153 6.14 -7.62 6.20
N ALA A 154 6.24 -7.54 7.51
CA ALA A 154 5.78 -6.40 8.30
C ALA A 154 6.95 -5.56 8.80
N GLY A 155 7.03 -4.29 8.41
CA GLY A 155 7.99 -3.34 8.95
C GLY A 155 7.51 -2.81 10.30
N VAL A 156 8.26 -3.09 11.37
CA VAL A 156 7.91 -2.74 12.75
C VAL A 156 8.85 -1.68 13.28
N ASP A 157 8.30 -0.56 13.75
CA ASP A 157 9.09 0.50 14.40
C ASP A 157 8.59 0.86 15.80
N GLY A 158 7.52 0.19 16.28
CA GLY A 158 6.90 0.43 17.56
C GLY A 158 6.15 1.78 17.66
N SER A 159 5.79 2.39 16.55
CA SER A 159 4.91 3.57 16.53
C SER A 159 3.44 3.18 16.51
N ALA A 160 2.57 4.05 17.00
CA ALA A 160 1.11 3.85 16.91
C ALA A 160 0.62 3.75 15.44
N ALA A 161 1.30 4.38 14.49
CA ALA A 161 1.02 4.21 13.06
C ALA A 161 1.44 2.83 12.56
N GLY A 162 2.52 2.26 13.12
CA GLY A 162 2.98 0.90 12.86
C GLY A 162 2.00 -0.16 13.36
N ASP A 163 1.27 0.10 14.46
CA ASP A 163 0.29 -0.85 15.01
C ASP A 163 -0.82 -1.20 14.01
N ALA A 164 -1.36 -0.22 13.29
CA ALA A 164 -2.35 -0.46 12.25
C ALA A 164 -1.77 -1.27 11.07
N ALA A 165 -0.50 -1.03 10.74
CA ALA A 165 0.19 -1.78 9.70
C ALA A 165 0.43 -3.24 10.10
N ILE A 166 0.80 -3.50 11.35
CA ILE A 166 0.97 -4.86 11.87
C ILE A 166 -0.37 -5.61 11.85
N GLU A 167 -1.46 -4.98 12.32
CA GLU A 167 -2.80 -5.59 12.29
C GLU A 167 -3.22 -5.95 10.86
N PHE A 168 -2.99 -5.04 9.91
CA PHE A 168 -3.25 -5.30 8.50
C PHE A 168 -2.39 -6.43 7.96
N ALA A 169 -1.10 -6.51 8.34
CA ALA A 169 -0.20 -7.58 7.91
C ALA A 169 -0.67 -8.97 8.39
N PHE A 170 -1.16 -9.07 9.63
CA PHE A 170 -1.73 -10.33 10.15
C PHE A 170 -3.00 -10.73 9.39
N ALA A 171 -3.90 -9.79 9.14
CA ALA A 171 -5.09 -10.04 8.34
C ALA A 171 -4.73 -10.51 6.91
N GLU A 172 -3.73 -9.88 6.28
CA GLU A 172 -3.23 -10.25 4.97
C GLU A 172 -2.58 -11.64 4.95
N ALA A 173 -1.79 -11.98 5.95
CA ALA A 173 -1.17 -13.30 6.06
C ALA A 173 -2.22 -14.40 6.23
N ALA A 174 -3.23 -14.17 7.07
CA ALA A 174 -4.36 -15.08 7.25
C ALA A 174 -5.17 -15.29 5.96
N LEU A 175 -5.47 -14.19 5.22
CA LEU A 175 -6.18 -14.28 3.94
C LEU A 175 -5.39 -15.05 2.87
N ARG A 176 -4.07 -14.95 2.87
CA ARG A 176 -3.17 -15.64 1.94
C ARG A 176 -2.82 -17.06 2.38
N GLY A 177 -3.12 -17.45 3.62
CA GLY A 177 -2.70 -18.73 4.19
C GLY A 177 -1.18 -18.84 4.32
N THR A 178 -0.48 -17.74 4.62
CA THR A 178 0.98 -17.67 4.74
C THR A 178 1.40 -17.13 6.10
N GLY A 179 2.72 -17.12 6.37
CA GLY A 179 3.30 -16.56 7.58
C GLY A 179 3.64 -15.08 7.47
N ILE A 180 3.99 -14.50 8.62
CA ILE A 180 4.55 -13.15 8.74
C ILE A 180 6.05 -13.22 9.01
N LEU A 181 6.81 -12.37 8.30
CA LEU A 181 8.15 -12.00 8.65
C LEU A 181 8.12 -10.58 9.24
N ALA A 182 8.18 -10.46 10.57
CA ALA A 182 8.22 -9.18 11.25
C ALA A 182 9.67 -8.69 11.33
N VAL A 183 9.95 -7.57 10.66
CA VAL A 183 11.30 -6.99 10.56
C VAL A 183 11.36 -5.69 11.36
N HIS A 184 12.23 -5.67 12.36
CA HIS A 184 12.61 -4.47 13.08
C HIS A 184 14.08 -4.16 12.80
N ALA A 185 14.38 -2.97 12.29
CA ALA A 185 15.73 -2.53 12.01
C ALA A 185 16.09 -1.32 12.87
N TRP A 186 17.21 -1.38 13.58
CA TRP A 186 17.65 -0.37 14.50
C TRP A 186 19.11 0.05 14.29
N SER A 187 19.43 1.26 14.71
CA SER A 187 20.79 1.79 14.66
C SER A 187 21.19 2.30 16.03
N PRO A 188 22.39 1.96 16.53
CA PRO A 188 22.87 2.43 17.85
C PRO A 188 22.85 3.96 18.01
N TRP A 189 22.94 4.70 16.90
CA TRP A 189 22.91 6.16 16.88
C TRP A 189 21.50 6.75 17.04
N LYS A 190 20.45 5.92 16.91
CA LYS A 190 19.04 6.31 17.02
C LYS A 190 18.29 5.53 18.11
N ALA A 191 18.94 4.58 18.76
CA ALA A 191 18.34 3.83 19.86
C ALA A 191 18.10 4.78 21.04
N GLU A 192 16.89 4.74 21.59
CA GLU A 192 16.60 5.42 22.84
C GLU A 192 17.38 4.72 23.96
N VAL A 193 18.29 5.43 24.57
CA VAL A 193 18.99 4.94 25.77
C VAL A 193 18.07 5.22 26.96
N PRO A 194 17.51 4.18 27.62
CA PRO A 194 16.70 4.42 28.80
C PRO A 194 17.57 5.11 29.88
N PRO A 195 16.98 6.02 30.65
CA PRO A 195 17.74 6.65 31.75
C PRO A 195 18.27 5.57 32.70
N PRO A 196 19.51 5.71 33.19
CA PRO A 196 20.10 4.75 34.12
C PRO A 196 19.20 4.63 35.34
N GLN A 197 18.93 3.39 35.75
CA GLN A 197 18.14 3.11 36.97
C GLN A 197 18.89 3.55 38.25
N ASP A 198 20.21 3.65 38.16
CA ASP A 198 21.08 4.21 39.21
C ASP A 198 21.74 5.48 38.65
N PRO A 199 21.49 6.65 39.24
CA PRO A 199 22.15 7.92 38.86
C PRO A 199 23.69 7.90 38.99
N ALA A 200 24.25 6.96 39.75
CA ALA A 200 25.68 6.78 39.91
C ALA A 200 26.30 5.80 38.91
N ALA A 201 25.47 5.08 38.13
CA ALA A 201 25.97 4.18 37.10
C ALA A 201 26.46 4.97 35.88
N PRO A 202 27.65 4.66 35.34
CA PRO A 202 28.06 5.29 34.08
C PRO A 202 27.08 4.94 32.96
N TYR A 203 26.82 5.89 32.06
CA TYR A 203 25.97 5.77 30.86
C TYR A 203 26.50 4.73 29.85
N ALA A 204 26.75 3.53 30.27
CA ALA A 204 27.21 2.44 29.44
C ALA A 204 26.13 1.34 29.40
N SER A 205 25.03 1.60 28.69
CA SER A 205 24.25 0.49 28.19
C SER A 205 25.13 -0.28 27.23
N GLY A 206 25.53 -1.50 27.59
CA GLY A 206 26.30 -2.35 26.70
C GLY A 206 25.53 -2.56 25.38
N ALA A 207 26.24 -2.78 24.27
CA ALA A 207 25.59 -3.04 22.97
C ALA A 207 24.61 -4.22 23.05
N GLY A 208 24.80 -5.15 24.01
CA GLY A 208 23.87 -6.25 24.30
C GLY A 208 22.55 -5.80 24.90
N ASP A 209 22.56 -4.80 25.80
CA ASP A 209 21.35 -4.28 26.44
C ASP A 209 20.45 -3.55 25.41
N LEU A 210 21.06 -2.86 24.44
CA LEU A 210 20.35 -2.20 23.35
C LEU A 210 19.67 -3.23 22.46
N ALA A 211 20.36 -4.29 22.04
CA ALA A 211 19.79 -5.34 21.22
C ALA A 211 18.61 -6.05 21.92
N ALA A 212 18.75 -6.37 23.22
CA ALA A 212 17.68 -6.98 24.01
C ALA A 212 16.45 -6.07 24.14
N ASN A 213 16.65 -4.75 24.21
CA ASN A 213 15.55 -3.79 24.22
C ASN A 213 14.80 -3.76 22.89
N GLU A 214 15.51 -3.84 21.75
CA GLU A 214 14.89 -3.85 20.42
C GLU A 214 14.15 -5.18 20.16
N GLU A 215 14.65 -6.31 20.65
CA GLU A 215 13.94 -7.59 20.63
C GLU A 215 12.64 -7.54 21.46
N ARG A 216 12.69 -6.91 22.64
CA ARG A 216 11.50 -6.71 23.48
C ARG A 216 10.48 -5.82 22.79
N LEU A 217 10.91 -4.72 22.18
CA LEU A 217 10.05 -3.83 21.42
C LEU A 217 9.30 -4.60 20.30
N LEU A 218 10.03 -5.42 19.53
CA LEU A 218 9.41 -6.25 18.50
C LEU A 218 8.41 -7.24 19.09
N ALA A 219 8.76 -7.88 20.21
CA ALA A 219 7.88 -8.82 20.88
C ALA A 219 6.61 -8.15 21.42
N GLU A 220 6.73 -6.98 22.04
CA GLU A 220 5.59 -6.18 22.53
C GLU A 220 4.69 -5.72 21.38
N ALA A 221 5.27 -5.27 20.26
CA ALA A 221 4.50 -4.86 19.09
C ALA A 221 3.69 -6.00 18.46
N LEU A 222 4.11 -7.26 18.64
CA LEU A 222 3.41 -8.44 18.12
C LEU A 222 2.49 -9.09 19.16
N ALA A 223 2.57 -8.67 20.44
CA ALA A 223 1.78 -9.26 21.51
C ALA A 223 0.28 -9.17 21.26
N GLY A 224 -0.47 -10.22 21.64
CA GLY A 224 -1.93 -10.33 21.48
C GLY A 224 -2.40 -10.61 20.04
N ARG A 225 -1.57 -10.39 19.01
CA ARG A 225 -1.97 -10.66 17.63
C ARG A 225 -1.91 -12.15 17.28
N GLN A 226 -0.94 -12.87 17.82
CA GLN A 226 -0.87 -14.33 17.67
C GLN A 226 -2.08 -15.05 18.30
N GLU A 227 -2.67 -14.49 19.36
CA GLU A 227 -3.91 -15.03 19.94
C GLU A 227 -5.11 -14.83 19.01
N ARG A 228 -5.17 -13.70 18.30
CA ARG A 228 -6.21 -13.39 17.32
C ARG A 228 -6.04 -14.16 16.00
N TYR A 229 -4.80 -14.43 15.62
CA TYR A 229 -4.44 -15.11 14.37
C TYR A 229 -3.56 -16.34 14.66
N PRO A 230 -4.11 -17.39 15.35
CA PRO A 230 -3.33 -18.53 15.83
C PRO A 230 -2.71 -19.36 14.70
N ASP A 231 -3.32 -19.35 13.52
CA ASP A 231 -2.86 -20.13 12.36
C ASP A 231 -1.79 -19.40 11.52
N VAL A 232 -1.42 -18.17 11.90
CA VAL A 232 -0.40 -17.39 11.18
C VAL A 232 0.96 -17.58 11.84
N PRO A 233 1.91 -18.29 11.20
CA PRO A 233 3.27 -18.41 11.71
C PRO A 233 3.96 -17.06 11.70
N VAL A 234 4.72 -16.75 12.77
CA VAL A 234 5.43 -15.48 12.91
C VAL A 234 6.92 -15.73 13.06
N ASP A 235 7.70 -15.29 12.08
CA ASP A 235 9.15 -15.15 12.15
C ASP A 235 9.52 -13.71 12.54
N ARG A 236 10.50 -13.54 13.44
CA ARG A 236 10.94 -12.26 13.97
C ARG A 236 12.39 -12.03 13.59
N ARG A 237 12.66 -10.86 13.01
CA ARG A 237 14.03 -10.45 12.69
C ARG A 237 14.32 -9.07 13.23
N VAL A 238 15.25 -9.00 14.16
CA VAL A 238 15.85 -7.75 14.65
C VAL A 238 17.19 -7.58 13.96
N LEU A 239 17.32 -6.49 13.18
CA LEU A 239 18.48 -6.25 12.34
C LEU A 239 19.19 -4.96 12.76
N ARG A 240 20.50 -5.01 12.90
CA ARG A 240 21.31 -3.82 13.08
C ARG A 240 21.60 -3.19 11.72
N GLY A 241 21.02 -2.01 11.45
CA GLY A 241 21.20 -1.34 10.16
C GLY A 241 20.07 -0.36 9.84
N GLY A 242 20.01 0.06 8.59
CA GLY A 242 18.96 0.93 8.08
C GLY A 242 17.66 0.15 7.78
N PRO A 243 16.49 0.65 8.20
CA PRO A 243 15.22 -0.03 7.94
C PRO A 243 14.86 -0.08 6.45
N ARG A 244 15.35 0.85 5.63
CA ARG A 244 15.09 0.88 4.19
C ARG A 244 15.72 -0.33 3.51
N GLU A 245 17.01 -0.51 3.71
CA GLU A 245 17.81 -1.57 3.12
C GLU A 245 17.30 -2.94 3.58
N ALA A 246 17.03 -3.08 4.87
CA ALA A 246 16.52 -4.32 5.45
C ALA A 246 15.17 -4.76 4.85
N LEU A 247 14.23 -3.83 4.69
CA LEU A 247 12.90 -4.14 4.15
C LEU A 247 12.90 -4.28 2.61
N ILE A 248 13.76 -3.56 1.89
CA ILE A 248 13.95 -3.76 0.45
C ILE A 248 14.52 -5.16 0.20
N GLU A 249 15.52 -5.58 0.97
CA GLU A 249 16.08 -6.93 0.86
C GLU A 249 15.03 -8.00 1.16
N ALA A 250 14.27 -7.83 2.25
CA ALA A 250 13.18 -8.76 2.61
C ALA A 250 12.06 -8.82 1.54
N SER A 251 11.88 -7.77 0.76
CA SER A 251 10.84 -7.72 -0.30
C SER A 251 11.09 -8.69 -1.45
N ARG A 252 12.33 -9.18 -1.63
CA ARG A 252 12.68 -10.09 -2.73
C ARG A 252 11.95 -11.43 -2.64
N GLU A 253 11.77 -11.94 -1.45
CA GLU A 253 11.14 -13.25 -1.18
C GLU A 253 9.71 -13.12 -0.62
N ALA A 254 9.22 -11.89 -0.48
CA ALA A 254 7.91 -11.61 0.10
C ALA A 254 6.78 -11.67 -0.93
N ALA A 255 5.62 -12.15 -0.53
CA ALA A 255 4.38 -11.97 -1.27
C ALA A 255 3.89 -10.51 -1.19
N LEU A 256 4.14 -9.84 -0.06
CA LEU A 256 3.70 -8.50 0.24
C LEU A 256 4.60 -7.88 1.31
N VAL A 257 4.95 -6.60 1.17
CA VAL A 257 5.51 -5.80 2.26
C VAL A 257 4.45 -4.84 2.79
N VAL A 258 4.29 -4.79 4.10
CA VAL A 258 3.34 -3.90 4.81
C VAL A 258 4.10 -2.95 5.71
N VAL A 259 3.83 -1.66 5.57
CA VAL A 259 4.43 -0.61 6.41
C VAL A 259 3.42 0.47 6.76
N GLY A 260 3.66 1.16 7.86
CA GLY A 260 2.94 2.39 8.16
C GLY A 260 3.28 3.51 7.17
N ALA A 261 2.33 4.40 6.89
CA ALA A 261 2.59 5.58 6.06
C ALA A 261 3.67 6.48 6.68
N ARG A 262 3.78 6.51 8.01
CA ARG A 262 4.81 7.22 8.79
C ARG A 262 5.29 6.32 9.92
N GLY A 263 6.47 6.61 10.45
CA GLY A 263 7.06 5.93 11.61
C GLY A 263 7.53 6.92 12.67
N ARG A 264 8.30 6.45 13.67
CA ARG A 264 8.82 7.24 14.81
C ARG A 264 9.57 8.52 14.43
N GLY A 265 10.23 8.55 13.29
CA GLY A 265 11.08 9.68 12.86
C GLY A 265 10.38 10.72 11.97
N GLY A 266 9.05 10.70 11.89
CA GLY A 266 8.30 11.58 10.99
C GLY A 266 8.43 13.04 11.36
N PHE A 267 9.13 13.85 10.55
CA PHE A 267 9.07 15.31 10.65
C PHE A 267 7.61 15.77 10.47
N THR A 268 7.16 16.65 11.35
CA THR A 268 5.86 17.33 11.22
C THR A 268 5.82 18.05 9.87
N GLY A 269 4.91 17.61 8.98
CA GLY A 269 4.77 18.15 7.62
C GLY A 269 5.09 17.18 6.49
N MET A 270 5.77 16.06 6.73
CA MET A 270 5.95 15.02 5.72
C MET A 270 4.73 14.10 5.67
N LEU A 271 4.18 13.90 4.48
CA LEU A 271 2.98 13.06 4.24
C LEU A 271 3.29 11.57 4.28
N LEU A 272 4.49 11.16 3.85
CA LEU A 272 5.00 9.80 3.85
C LEU A 272 6.36 9.73 4.56
N GLY A 273 6.60 8.64 5.26
CA GLY A 273 7.88 8.34 5.90
C GLY A 273 8.95 7.91 4.89
N SER A 274 10.20 8.05 5.29
CA SER A 274 11.35 7.71 4.42
C SER A 274 11.44 6.22 4.08
N VAL A 275 10.90 5.34 4.93
CA VAL A 275 10.86 3.88 4.70
C VAL A 275 9.77 3.54 3.69
N SER A 276 8.54 4.03 3.91
CA SER A 276 7.43 3.83 2.97
C SER A 276 7.76 4.37 1.57
N GLN A 277 8.37 5.56 1.47
CA GLN A 277 8.85 6.09 0.18
C GLN A 277 9.89 5.18 -0.46
N ALA A 278 10.91 4.73 0.28
CA ALA A 278 11.96 3.86 -0.27
C ALA A 278 11.39 2.54 -0.79
N LEU A 279 10.46 1.92 -0.06
CA LEU A 279 9.79 0.69 -0.50
C LEU A 279 8.93 0.91 -1.74
N LEU A 280 8.16 1.99 -1.79
CA LEU A 280 7.38 2.34 -2.98
C LEU A 280 8.25 2.53 -4.23
N HIS A 281 9.52 2.92 -4.08
CA HIS A 281 10.47 3.07 -5.18
C HIS A 281 11.26 1.81 -5.50
N HIS A 282 11.59 0.98 -4.51
CA HIS A 282 12.65 -0.03 -4.65
C HIS A 282 12.26 -1.46 -4.25
N ALA A 283 11.08 -1.68 -3.65
CA ALA A 283 10.68 -3.04 -3.30
C ALA A 283 10.47 -3.93 -4.54
N ASP A 284 10.77 -5.22 -4.42
CA ASP A 284 10.63 -6.21 -5.49
C ASP A 284 9.26 -6.93 -5.48
N CYS A 285 8.41 -6.62 -4.51
CA CYS A 285 7.04 -7.13 -4.39
C CYS A 285 6.03 -5.98 -4.22
N PRO A 286 4.71 -6.25 -4.25
CA PRO A 286 3.70 -5.28 -3.87
C PRO A 286 3.91 -4.69 -2.47
N VAL A 287 3.59 -3.41 -2.31
CA VAL A 287 3.74 -2.70 -1.03
C VAL A 287 2.41 -2.16 -0.56
N ALA A 288 1.99 -2.56 0.64
CA ALA A 288 0.85 -1.98 1.32
C ALA A 288 1.30 -0.88 2.28
N VAL A 289 0.75 0.31 2.11
CA VAL A 289 0.96 1.44 2.99
C VAL A 289 -0.30 1.66 3.82
N VAL A 290 -0.18 1.54 5.13
CA VAL A 290 -1.29 1.63 6.06
C VAL A 290 -1.20 2.93 6.85
N ARG A 291 -2.31 3.64 6.95
CA ARG A 291 -2.42 4.85 7.77
C ARG A 291 -3.18 4.53 9.05
N SER A 292 -2.70 5.03 10.18
CA SER A 292 -3.54 5.02 11.38
C SER A 292 -4.76 5.90 11.10
N GLN A 293 -5.95 5.31 11.16
CA GLN A 293 -7.16 6.12 11.21
C GLN A 293 -7.15 6.79 12.59
N THR A 294 -6.78 8.06 12.66
CA THR A 294 -7.11 8.87 13.83
C THR A 294 -8.63 8.85 13.92
N ALA A 295 -9.14 8.24 15.00
CA ALA A 295 -10.56 8.31 15.32
C ALA A 295 -10.98 9.77 15.19
N ARG A 296 -11.94 10.04 14.30
CA ARG A 296 -12.58 11.35 14.24
C ARG A 296 -13.29 11.53 15.57
N SER A 297 -12.73 12.40 16.42
CA SER A 297 -13.44 12.99 17.54
C SER A 297 -14.55 13.92 17.03
#